data_f8ef3954eadf51d80a8a1be844478535
#
_entry.id   f8ef3954eadf51d80a8a1be844478535
#
_cell.length_a   1.000
_cell.length_b   1.000
_cell.length_c   1.000
_cell.angle_alpha   90.00
_cell.angle_beta   90.00
_cell.angle_gamma   90.00
#
_symmetry.space_group_name_H-M   'P 1'
#
loop_
_entity.id
_entity.type
_entity.pdbx_description
1 polymer ?
#
loop_
_entity_poly.entity_id
_entity_poly.type
_entity_poly.pdbx_seq_one_letter_code
_entity_poly.pdbx_strand_id
1 'polypeptide(L)'
;MKLLLSALLMLFAVANLAEAEEGMYPISEVGRLDLASQGLKLASEDIFNADRTCLVDGICKVNGCTGSFVSSRGLIITNHHCAYRAIQSSSTTTNDYLRDGFIAKTLGEEIPAKGYTVRITESFEDISDEVLSAIKPEMSYTERTKAIDQRQKELEKAAEQKNPGQRAEVAEMFAGKTYVLF
;
A
#
# COMPACT_ATOMS: atom_id res chain seq x y z
N MET A 1 15.47 49.63 16.98
CA MET A 1 16.40 48.51 16.73
C MET A 1 16.22 47.33 17.70
N LYS A 2 16.16 47.52 19.02
CA LYS A 2 15.93 46.40 19.98
C LYS A 2 14.56 45.73 19.85
N LEU A 3 13.48 46.44 19.60
CA LEU A 3 12.12 45.89 19.41
C LEU A 3 12.01 45.05 18.13
N LEU A 4 12.66 45.48 17.02
CA LEU A 4 12.70 44.71 15.77
C LEU A 4 13.49 43.40 15.91
N LEU A 5 14.58 43.42 16.69
CA LEU A 5 15.37 42.22 16.93
C LEU A 5 14.61 41.22 17.80
N SER A 6 13.84 41.69 18.80
CA SER A 6 13.02 40.81 19.65
C SER A 6 11.85 40.20 18.90
N ALA A 7 11.23 40.97 17.97
CA ALA A 7 10.15 40.43 17.12
C ALA A 7 10.70 39.39 16.11
N LEU A 8 11.88 39.61 15.57
CA LEU A 8 12.53 38.67 14.66
C LEU A 8 12.95 37.37 15.41
N LEU A 9 13.44 37.47 16.65
CA LEU A 9 13.74 36.29 17.47
C LEU A 9 12.49 35.49 17.86
N MET A 10 11.35 36.16 18.15
CA MET A 10 10.07 35.46 18.40
C MET A 10 9.56 34.76 17.13
N LEU A 11 9.71 35.37 15.96
CA LEU A 11 9.30 34.73 14.71
C LEU A 11 10.12 33.47 14.40
N PHE A 12 11.43 33.49 14.70
CA PHE A 12 12.30 32.32 14.55
C PHE A 12 11.99 31.21 15.59
N ALA A 13 11.57 31.55 16.80
CA ALA A 13 11.20 30.57 17.82
C ALA A 13 9.89 29.84 17.50
N VAL A 14 8.95 30.51 16.81
CA VAL A 14 7.67 29.90 16.41
C VAL A 14 7.83 29.00 15.17
N ALA A 15 8.79 29.31 14.29
CA ALA A 15 9.02 28.51 13.07
C ALA A 15 9.58 27.11 13.36
N ASN A 16 10.18 26.87 14.53
CA ASN A 16 10.69 25.57 14.92
C ASN A 16 9.69 24.67 15.67
N LEU A 17 8.43 25.10 15.84
CA LEU A 17 7.39 24.31 16.50
C LEU A 17 6.44 23.59 15.53
N ALA A 18 6.64 23.73 14.23
CA ALA A 18 5.91 23.00 13.21
C ALA A 18 6.76 21.80 12.74
N GLU A 19 7.00 20.83 13.61
CA GLU A 19 7.38 19.49 13.15
C GLU A 19 6.11 18.86 12.58
N ALA A 20 5.90 19.06 11.29
CA ALA A 20 4.93 18.25 10.55
C ALA A 20 5.60 16.90 10.28
N GLU A 21 5.13 15.86 10.92
CA GLU A 21 5.44 14.48 10.51
C GLU A 21 4.73 14.22 9.18
N GLU A 22 5.26 14.80 8.11
CA GLU A 22 4.77 14.58 6.75
C GLU A 22 5.56 13.45 6.12
N GLY A 23 4.85 12.55 5.43
CA GLY A 23 5.52 11.50 4.66
C GLY A 23 4.62 10.29 4.44
N MET A 24 5.07 9.44 3.53
CA MET A 24 4.54 8.09 3.35
C MET A 24 5.56 7.11 3.97
N TYR A 25 5.17 6.49 5.06
CA TYR A 25 6.01 5.53 5.76
C TYR A 25 5.62 4.11 5.34
N PRO A 26 6.58 3.22 5.06
CA PRO A 26 6.31 1.80 4.97
C PRO A 26 5.66 1.31 6.26
N ILE A 27 4.74 0.35 6.16
CA ILE A 27 4.03 -0.15 7.32
C ILE A 27 4.97 -0.74 8.38
N SER A 28 6.12 -1.28 8.00
CA SER A 28 7.16 -1.77 8.89
C SER A 28 7.76 -0.68 9.80
N GLU A 29 7.65 0.59 9.42
CA GLU A 29 8.17 1.72 10.18
C GLU A 29 7.16 2.29 11.20
N VAL A 30 5.94 1.75 11.25
CA VAL A 30 4.87 2.27 12.11
C VAL A 30 5.26 2.33 13.59
N GLY A 31 6.07 1.38 14.07
CA GLY A 31 6.57 1.35 15.44
C GLY A 31 7.56 2.46 15.79
N ARG A 32 8.08 3.19 14.81
CA ARG A 32 9.02 4.32 15.00
C ARG A 32 8.30 5.66 15.06
N LEU A 33 7.02 5.69 14.72
CA LEU A 33 6.21 6.91 14.70
C LEU A 33 5.57 7.13 16.07
N ASP A 34 5.58 8.37 16.57
CA ASP A 34 4.88 8.74 17.80
C ASP A 34 3.38 8.99 17.52
N LEU A 35 2.68 7.93 17.12
CA LEU A 35 1.25 8.00 16.81
C LEU A 35 0.39 8.22 18.06
N ALA A 36 0.89 7.88 19.24
CA ALA A 36 0.19 8.08 20.50
C ALA A 36 0.04 9.58 20.82
N SER A 37 1.05 10.39 20.58
CA SER A 37 0.98 11.85 20.75
C SER A 37 -0.04 12.51 19.79
N GLN A 38 -0.29 11.88 18.64
CA GLN A 38 -1.27 12.30 17.64
C GLN A 38 -2.70 11.79 17.94
N GLY A 39 -2.90 11.10 19.08
CA GLY A 39 -4.20 10.64 19.55
C GLY A 39 -4.57 9.21 19.20
N LEU A 40 -3.68 8.43 18.58
CA LEU A 40 -3.90 7.01 18.37
C LEU A 40 -3.90 6.27 19.70
N LYS A 41 -4.94 5.44 19.91
CA LYS A 41 -5.09 4.63 21.13
C LYS A 41 -4.69 3.17 20.96
N LEU A 42 -4.44 2.74 19.71
CA LEU A 42 -3.91 1.40 19.40
C LEU A 42 -2.41 1.38 19.61
N ALA A 43 -1.89 0.24 20.04
CA ALA A 43 -0.45 0.01 20.00
C ALA A 43 0.01 -0.16 18.54
N SER A 44 1.25 0.20 18.24
CA SER A 44 1.80 0.04 16.89
C SER A 44 1.76 -1.42 16.42
N GLU A 45 1.96 -2.36 17.34
CA GLU A 45 1.90 -3.80 17.10
C GLU A 45 0.50 -4.33 16.77
N ASP A 46 -0.56 -3.58 17.12
CA ASP A 46 -1.94 -3.90 16.71
C ASP A 46 -2.20 -3.46 15.26
N ILE A 47 -1.44 -2.48 14.77
CA ILE A 47 -1.50 -2.03 13.38
C ILE A 47 -0.68 -2.97 12.51
N PHE A 48 0.57 -3.22 12.88
CA PHE A 48 1.49 -4.08 12.15
C PHE A 48 2.32 -4.94 13.10
N ASN A 49 2.32 -6.25 12.86
CA ASN A 49 3.13 -7.23 13.55
C ASN A 49 3.43 -8.39 12.62
N ALA A 50 4.71 -8.78 12.50
CA ALA A 50 5.12 -9.87 11.60
C ALA A 50 4.75 -11.27 12.14
N ASP A 51 4.56 -11.40 13.46
CA ASP A 51 4.43 -12.68 14.13
C ASP A 51 3.00 -13.02 14.60
N ARG A 52 2.09 -12.05 14.50
CA ARG A 52 0.68 -12.24 14.90
C ARG A 52 -0.27 -11.46 14.02
N THR A 53 -1.52 -11.92 13.93
CA THR A 53 -2.59 -11.22 13.23
C THR A 53 -2.77 -9.81 13.77
N CYS A 54 -2.80 -8.83 12.86
CA CYS A 54 -2.89 -7.42 13.13
C CYS A 54 -3.81 -6.71 12.11
N LEU A 55 -3.99 -5.41 12.25
CA LEU A 55 -4.92 -4.65 11.43
C LEU A 55 -4.57 -4.70 9.93
N VAL A 56 -3.27 -4.70 9.60
CA VAL A 56 -2.81 -4.70 8.21
C VAL A 56 -3.18 -5.98 7.46
N ASP A 57 -3.38 -7.11 8.15
CA ASP A 57 -3.79 -8.37 7.52
C ASP A 57 -5.21 -8.31 6.94
N GLY A 58 -6.00 -7.33 7.38
CA GLY A 58 -7.30 -7.02 6.79
C GLY A 58 -7.22 -6.27 5.46
N ILE A 59 -6.04 -5.82 5.05
CA ILE A 59 -5.87 -5.06 3.80
C ILE A 59 -5.71 -6.02 2.62
N CYS A 60 -6.33 -5.67 1.49
CA CYS A 60 -6.24 -6.45 0.27
C CYS A 60 -6.11 -5.54 -0.96
N LYS A 61 -5.60 -6.10 -2.05
CA LYS A 61 -5.54 -5.44 -3.36
C LYS A 61 -6.74 -5.89 -4.20
N VAL A 62 -7.66 -4.96 -4.45
CA VAL A 62 -8.84 -5.18 -5.31
C VAL A 62 -8.51 -4.68 -6.71
N ASN A 63 -8.11 -5.56 -7.63
CA ASN A 63 -7.46 -5.21 -8.88
C ASN A 63 -6.23 -4.30 -8.64
N GLY A 64 -6.29 -3.03 -9.06
CA GLY A 64 -5.25 -2.03 -8.82
C GLY A 64 -5.50 -1.10 -7.64
N CYS A 65 -6.53 -1.35 -6.83
CA CYS A 65 -6.93 -0.53 -5.70
C CYS A 65 -6.68 -1.23 -4.36
N THR A 66 -6.66 -0.44 -3.29
CA THR A 66 -6.67 -0.98 -1.93
C THR A 66 -8.12 -1.22 -1.48
N GLY A 67 -8.36 -2.33 -0.82
CA GLY A 67 -9.57 -2.66 -0.09
C GLY A 67 -9.24 -3.14 1.31
N SER A 68 -10.28 -3.30 2.14
CA SER A 68 -10.13 -3.87 3.48
C SER A 68 -11.27 -4.83 3.78
N PHE A 69 -10.93 -5.99 4.33
CA PHE A 69 -11.92 -6.88 4.92
C PHE A 69 -12.50 -6.26 6.19
N VAL A 70 -13.81 -6.23 6.29
CA VAL A 70 -14.54 -5.65 7.43
C VAL A 70 -15.51 -6.63 8.07
N SER A 71 -15.49 -7.87 7.64
CA SER A 71 -16.26 -8.95 8.27
C SER A 71 -15.59 -10.30 8.10
N SER A 72 -15.89 -11.22 9.02
CA SER A 72 -15.45 -12.63 8.94
C SER A 72 -16.07 -13.41 7.78
N ARG A 73 -17.04 -12.84 7.06
CA ARG A 73 -17.69 -13.45 5.90
C ARG A 73 -17.19 -12.91 4.57
N GLY A 74 -16.05 -12.20 4.57
CA GLY A 74 -15.41 -11.71 3.36
C GLY A 74 -15.97 -10.39 2.80
N LEU A 75 -16.74 -9.61 3.59
CA LEU A 75 -17.16 -8.27 3.15
C LEU A 75 -15.92 -7.37 3.03
N ILE A 76 -15.75 -6.76 1.87
CA ILE A 76 -14.65 -5.85 1.55
C ILE A 76 -15.23 -4.47 1.29
N ILE A 77 -14.59 -3.44 1.85
CA ILE A 77 -14.81 -2.04 1.48
C ILE A 77 -13.66 -1.54 0.61
N THR A 78 -13.97 -0.73 -0.39
CA THR A 78 -13.00 -0.05 -1.25
C THR A 78 -13.59 1.27 -1.74
N ASN A 79 -12.84 2.04 -2.50
CA ASN A 79 -13.33 3.30 -3.07
C ASN A 79 -14.32 3.05 -4.23
N HIS A 80 -15.30 3.94 -4.38
CA HIS A 80 -16.30 3.86 -5.44
C HIS A 80 -15.67 3.77 -6.85
N HIS A 81 -14.64 4.58 -7.13
CA HIS A 81 -13.97 4.56 -8.44
C HIS A 81 -13.30 3.22 -8.75
N CYS A 82 -12.92 2.45 -7.73
CA CYS A 82 -12.35 1.11 -7.91
C CYS A 82 -13.41 0.10 -8.37
N ALA A 83 -14.65 0.23 -7.89
CA ALA A 83 -15.77 -0.62 -8.25
C ALA A 83 -16.55 -0.11 -9.49
N TYR A 84 -16.28 1.13 -9.94
CA TYR A 84 -17.07 1.82 -10.96
C TYR A 84 -17.35 0.96 -12.21
N ARG A 85 -16.30 0.32 -12.76
CA ARG A 85 -16.43 -0.53 -13.95
C ARG A 85 -17.35 -1.74 -13.72
N ALA A 86 -17.29 -2.35 -12.54
CA ALA A 86 -18.16 -3.47 -12.20
C ALA A 86 -19.62 -3.00 -12.09
N ILE A 87 -19.85 -1.86 -11.42
CA ILE A 87 -21.18 -1.26 -11.28
C ILE A 87 -21.76 -0.91 -12.66
N GLN A 88 -20.96 -0.23 -13.51
CA GLN A 88 -21.37 0.14 -14.87
C GLN A 88 -21.71 -1.09 -15.72
N SER A 89 -20.87 -2.13 -15.71
CA SER A 89 -21.10 -3.33 -16.51
C SER A 89 -22.29 -4.18 -16.04
N SER A 90 -22.71 -4.00 -14.78
CA SER A 90 -23.88 -4.66 -14.20
C SER A 90 -25.15 -3.83 -14.36
N SER A 91 -25.04 -2.54 -14.70
CA SER A 91 -26.18 -1.65 -14.93
C SER A 91 -26.84 -1.95 -16.28
N THR A 92 -28.17 -1.78 -16.34
CA THR A 92 -28.99 -1.92 -17.54
C THR A 92 -29.89 -0.70 -17.68
N THR A 93 -30.63 -0.63 -18.78
CA THR A 93 -31.65 0.43 -19.01
C THR A 93 -32.78 0.41 -17.99
N THR A 94 -33.04 -0.72 -17.35
CA THR A 94 -34.07 -0.90 -16.34
C THR A 94 -33.53 -0.84 -14.91
N ASN A 95 -32.23 -1.09 -14.69
CA ASN A 95 -31.58 -1.08 -13.40
C ASN A 95 -30.28 -0.28 -13.49
N ASP A 96 -30.36 1.01 -13.26
CA ASP A 96 -29.21 1.92 -13.31
C ASP A 96 -28.54 2.01 -11.93
N TYR A 97 -27.66 1.06 -11.64
CA TYR A 97 -26.96 0.98 -10.36
C TYR A 97 -25.95 2.13 -10.14
N LEU A 98 -25.52 2.81 -11.21
CA LEU A 98 -24.68 4.01 -11.06
C LEU A 98 -25.48 5.19 -10.52
N ARG A 99 -26.73 5.33 -10.96
CA ARG A 99 -27.63 6.41 -10.52
C ARG A 99 -28.32 6.07 -9.20
N ASP A 100 -28.87 4.86 -9.11
CA ASP A 100 -29.80 4.49 -8.04
C ASP A 100 -29.11 3.78 -6.87
N GLY A 101 -27.86 3.34 -7.06
CA GLY A 101 -27.17 2.50 -6.11
C GLY A 101 -27.68 1.06 -6.11
N PHE A 102 -27.02 0.20 -5.31
CA PHE A 102 -27.42 -1.17 -5.11
C PHE A 102 -27.00 -1.66 -3.72
N ILE A 103 -27.86 -2.34 -3.03
CA ILE A 103 -27.58 -2.99 -1.76
C ILE A 103 -28.18 -4.39 -1.78
N ALA A 104 -27.29 -5.42 -1.79
CA ALA A 104 -27.69 -6.80 -1.57
C ALA A 104 -28.06 -7.01 -0.08
N LYS A 105 -29.23 -7.58 0.19
CA LYS A 105 -29.66 -7.92 1.56
C LYS A 105 -29.17 -9.31 1.97
N THR A 106 -28.85 -10.16 1.01
CA THR A 106 -28.35 -11.52 1.20
C THR A 106 -27.20 -11.79 0.24
N LEU A 107 -26.35 -12.77 0.54
CA LEU A 107 -25.27 -13.19 -0.36
C LEU A 107 -25.78 -13.63 -1.74
N GLY A 108 -26.98 -14.21 -1.79
CA GLY A 108 -27.60 -14.65 -3.06
C GLY A 108 -28.05 -13.51 -3.96
N GLU A 109 -28.21 -12.30 -3.44
CA GLU A 109 -28.55 -11.11 -4.21
C GLU A 109 -27.31 -10.35 -4.71
N GLU A 110 -26.11 -10.72 -4.25
CA GLU A 110 -24.87 -10.07 -4.67
C GLU A 110 -24.64 -10.26 -6.17
N ILE A 111 -24.21 -9.18 -6.83
CA ILE A 111 -23.94 -9.19 -8.27
C ILE A 111 -22.44 -9.46 -8.47
N PRO A 112 -22.06 -10.53 -9.19
CA PRO A 112 -20.65 -10.84 -9.42
C PRO A 112 -19.93 -9.75 -10.21
N ALA A 113 -18.83 -9.22 -9.66
CA ALA A 113 -17.94 -8.27 -10.31
C ALA A 113 -17.00 -9.01 -11.28
N LYS A 114 -17.46 -9.26 -12.51
CA LYS A 114 -16.71 -10.03 -13.52
C LYS A 114 -15.35 -9.41 -13.82
N GLY A 115 -14.31 -10.23 -13.78
CA GLY A 115 -12.93 -9.81 -14.06
C GLY A 115 -12.25 -9.08 -12.89
N TYR A 116 -12.87 -9.03 -11.72
CA TYR A 116 -12.23 -8.55 -10.50
C TYR A 116 -11.51 -9.68 -9.79
N THR A 117 -10.36 -9.33 -9.24
CA THR A 117 -9.55 -10.21 -8.39
C THR A 117 -9.24 -9.51 -7.08
N VAL A 118 -9.20 -10.28 -6.02
CA VAL A 118 -8.73 -9.84 -4.71
C VAL A 118 -7.43 -10.59 -4.43
N ARG A 119 -6.39 -9.83 -4.07
CA ARG A 119 -5.11 -10.40 -3.64
C ARG A 119 -4.88 -10.02 -2.18
N ILE A 120 -4.40 -10.98 -1.41
CA ILE A 120 -4.03 -10.83 -0.01
C ILE A 120 -2.52 -11.03 0.05
N THR A 121 -1.82 -10.18 0.80
CA THR A 121 -0.38 -10.33 1.03
C THR A 121 -0.17 -11.49 1.98
N GLU A 122 0.55 -12.51 1.54
CA GLU A 122 0.91 -13.68 2.36
C GLU A 122 2.26 -13.48 3.06
N SER A 123 3.18 -12.80 2.37
CA SER A 123 4.51 -12.51 2.91
C SER A 123 5.10 -11.29 2.22
N PHE A 124 6.11 -10.71 2.84
CA PHE A 124 6.97 -9.71 2.23
C PHE A 124 8.40 -9.88 2.74
N GLU A 125 9.38 -9.60 1.89
CA GLU A 125 10.79 -9.76 2.17
C GLU A 125 11.59 -8.62 1.55
N ASP A 126 12.55 -8.06 2.30
CA ASP A 126 13.50 -7.11 1.74
C ASP A 126 14.55 -7.88 0.93
N ILE A 127 14.54 -7.65 -0.38
CA ILE A 127 15.44 -8.26 -1.36
C ILE A 127 16.38 -7.23 -2.00
N SER A 128 16.61 -6.12 -1.32
CA SER A 128 17.40 -5.00 -1.87
C SER A 128 18.79 -5.45 -2.30
N ASP A 129 19.46 -6.24 -1.48
CA ASP A 129 20.82 -6.71 -1.77
C ASP A 129 20.84 -7.62 -3.00
N GLU A 130 19.85 -8.51 -3.17
CA GLU A 130 19.72 -9.38 -4.34
C GLU A 130 19.50 -8.61 -5.63
N VAL A 131 18.65 -7.59 -5.57
CA VAL A 131 18.35 -6.74 -6.75
C VAL A 131 19.55 -5.88 -7.09
N LEU A 132 20.14 -5.19 -6.10
CA LEU A 132 21.26 -4.27 -6.31
C LEU A 132 22.56 -4.99 -6.67
N SER A 133 22.72 -6.28 -6.34
CA SER A 133 23.86 -7.10 -6.76
C SER A 133 23.98 -7.24 -8.28
N ALA A 134 22.92 -7.00 -9.04
CA ALA A 134 22.94 -7.01 -10.50
C ALA A 134 23.68 -5.80 -11.10
N ILE A 135 23.94 -4.75 -10.30
CA ILE A 135 24.62 -3.53 -10.77
C ILE A 135 26.12 -3.71 -10.70
N LYS A 136 26.80 -3.37 -11.79
CA LYS A 136 28.27 -3.32 -11.85
C LYS A 136 28.75 -1.87 -11.96
N PRO A 137 29.93 -1.54 -11.42
CA PRO A 137 30.44 -0.17 -11.39
C PRO A 137 30.56 0.49 -12.78
N GLU A 138 30.89 -0.28 -13.79
CA GLU A 138 31.11 0.17 -15.18
C GLU A 138 29.83 0.40 -15.98
N MET A 139 28.67 -0.01 -15.46
CA MET A 139 27.38 0.12 -16.17
C MET A 139 26.96 1.58 -16.31
N SER A 140 26.50 1.95 -17.50
CA SER A 140 25.75 3.17 -17.76
C SER A 140 24.40 3.14 -17.04
N TYR A 141 23.75 4.31 -16.90
CA TYR A 141 22.44 4.41 -16.28
C TYR A 141 21.41 3.46 -16.93
N THR A 142 21.36 3.42 -18.27
CA THR A 142 20.43 2.54 -19.01
C THR A 142 20.69 1.06 -18.76
N GLU A 143 21.96 0.66 -18.67
CA GLU A 143 22.34 -0.73 -18.40
C GLU A 143 21.95 -1.13 -16.96
N ARG A 144 22.14 -0.23 -15.98
CA ARG A 144 21.72 -0.44 -14.60
C ARG A 144 20.22 -0.66 -14.49
N THR A 145 19.41 0.21 -15.13
CA THR A 145 17.95 0.07 -15.12
C THR A 145 17.53 -1.28 -15.70
N LYS A 146 18.09 -1.68 -16.84
CA LYS A 146 17.79 -2.98 -17.45
C LYS A 146 18.21 -4.16 -16.58
N ALA A 147 19.37 -4.08 -15.92
CA ALA A 147 19.83 -5.13 -15.02
C ALA A 147 18.94 -5.29 -13.81
N ILE A 148 18.48 -4.18 -13.21
CA ILE A 148 17.51 -4.15 -12.12
C ILE A 148 16.19 -4.78 -12.56
N ASP A 149 15.59 -4.29 -13.66
CA ASP A 149 14.32 -4.81 -14.19
C ASP A 149 14.36 -6.31 -14.48
N GLN A 150 15.48 -6.78 -15.04
CA GLN A 150 15.68 -8.20 -15.31
C GLN A 150 15.77 -8.99 -14.01
N ARG A 151 16.53 -8.50 -13.05
CA ARG A 151 16.72 -9.18 -11.76
C ARG A 151 15.44 -9.28 -10.97
N GLN A 152 14.64 -8.21 -10.93
CA GLN A 152 13.30 -8.22 -10.32
C GLN A 152 12.42 -9.34 -10.90
N LYS A 153 12.33 -9.42 -12.24
CA LYS A 153 11.54 -10.46 -12.93
C LYS A 153 12.04 -11.88 -12.65
N GLU A 154 13.35 -12.06 -12.52
CA GLU A 154 13.94 -13.36 -12.16
C GLU A 154 13.53 -13.77 -10.74
N LEU A 155 13.56 -12.82 -9.78
CA LEU A 155 13.19 -13.06 -8.39
C LEU A 155 11.67 -13.32 -8.25
N GLU A 156 10.83 -12.53 -8.92
CA GLU A 156 9.38 -12.77 -8.98
C GLU A 156 9.07 -14.17 -9.53
N LYS A 157 9.67 -14.52 -10.66
CA LYS A 157 9.49 -15.85 -11.26
C LYS A 157 9.95 -16.98 -10.35
N ALA A 158 11.08 -16.80 -9.68
CA ALA A 158 11.59 -17.80 -8.74
C ALA A 158 10.66 -17.99 -7.55
N ALA A 159 10.11 -16.90 -7.01
CA ALA A 159 9.14 -16.93 -5.91
C ALA A 159 7.83 -17.63 -6.33
N GLU A 160 7.29 -17.31 -7.51
CA GLU A 160 6.09 -17.96 -8.06
C GLU A 160 6.30 -19.47 -8.33
N GLN A 161 7.50 -19.87 -8.77
CA GLN A 161 7.82 -21.28 -8.96
C GLN A 161 7.93 -22.05 -7.65
N LYS A 162 8.45 -21.39 -6.60
CA LYS A 162 8.55 -21.96 -5.26
C LYS A 162 7.18 -22.12 -4.60
N ASN A 163 6.24 -21.21 -4.92
CA ASN A 163 4.90 -21.16 -4.32
C ASN A 163 3.82 -21.21 -5.42
N PRO A 164 3.51 -22.39 -5.98
CA PRO A 164 2.51 -22.51 -7.05
C PRO A 164 1.13 -22.00 -6.61
N GLY A 165 0.55 -21.12 -7.43
CA GLY A 165 -0.76 -20.49 -7.16
C GLY A 165 -0.67 -19.12 -6.50
N GLN A 166 0.50 -18.72 -6.03
CA GLN A 166 0.76 -17.35 -5.58
C GLN A 166 1.28 -16.47 -6.73
N ARG A 167 1.18 -15.17 -6.56
CA ARG A 167 1.77 -14.16 -7.43
C ARG A 167 2.81 -13.40 -6.64
N ALA A 168 3.96 -13.18 -7.24
CA ALA A 168 5.01 -12.36 -6.67
C ALA A 168 5.06 -10.99 -7.37
N GLU A 169 5.35 -9.96 -6.62
CA GLU A 169 5.51 -8.59 -7.12
C GLU A 169 6.65 -7.91 -6.35
N VAL A 170 7.63 -7.37 -7.06
CA VAL A 170 8.70 -6.59 -6.44
C VAL A 170 8.32 -5.11 -6.47
N ALA A 171 8.25 -4.49 -5.30
CA ALA A 171 8.04 -3.05 -5.16
C ALA A 171 9.37 -2.33 -4.94
N GLU A 172 9.64 -1.34 -5.80
CA GLU A 172 10.74 -0.40 -5.62
C GLU A 172 10.32 0.73 -4.69
N MET A 173 11.13 1.04 -3.68
CA MET A 173 10.89 2.10 -2.72
C MET A 173 12.09 3.05 -2.64
N PHE A 174 11.83 4.29 -2.18
CA PHE A 174 12.86 5.31 -1.92
C PHE A 174 13.78 5.57 -3.12
N ALA A 175 13.20 5.67 -4.32
CA ALA A 175 13.94 5.90 -5.57
C ALA A 175 15.05 4.84 -5.80
N GLY A 176 14.70 3.57 -5.69
CA GLY A 176 15.59 2.45 -5.98
C GLY A 176 16.61 2.12 -4.89
N LYS A 177 16.37 2.56 -3.66
CA LYS A 177 17.22 2.20 -2.52
C LYS A 177 16.78 0.92 -1.83
N THR A 178 15.48 0.60 -1.90
CA THR A 178 14.89 -0.57 -1.26
C THR A 178 13.98 -1.30 -2.24
N TYR A 179 14.06 -2.61 -2.23
CA TYR A 179 13.24 -3.50 -3.05
C TYR A 179 12.60 -4.55 -2.14
N VAL A 180 11.27 -4.62 -2.16
CA VAL A 180 10.50 -5.54 -1.34
C VAL A 180 9.72 -6.50 -2.23
N LEU A 181 9.90 -7.78 -2.01
CA LEU A 181 9.14 -8.86 -2.65
C LEU A 181 7.89 -9.14 -1.83
N PHE A 182 6.73 -9.09 -2.46
CA PHE A 182 5.43 -9.42 -1.90
C PHE A 182 4.89 -10.71 -2.51
#